data_67818e692d963a5b24b834c086c23a67
#
_entry.id   67818e692d963a5b24b834c086c23a67
#
_cell.length_a   1.000
_cell.length_b   1.000
_cell.length_c   1.000
_cell.angle_alpha   90.00
_cell.angle_beta   90.00
_cell.angle_gamma   90.00
#
_symmetry.space_group_name_H-M   'P 1'
#
loop_
_entity.id
_entity.type
_entity.pdbx_description
1 polymer ?
#
loop_
_entity_poly.entity_id
_entity_poly.type
_entity_poly.pdbx_seq_one_letter_code
_entity_poly.pdbx_strand_id
1 'polypeptide(L)'
;MNIVVFGPPGAGKGTQSKFIVKKYNLYQLSTGELLRNEIINKTALGLEVSSIMNSGNLVSDKIVSDLIEKFTSNNKYSNRLIFDGYPRNKSQAENLNFLLKKNNQKINLVLKLSVSLDVIKKRITGRSVCSI
;
A
#
# COMPACT_ATOMS: atom_id res chain seq x y z
N MET A 1 5.28 -12.21 9.98
CA MET A 1 3.80 -12.04 9.92
C MET A 1 3.48 -10.99 8.87
N ASN A 2 2.67 -11.36 7.86
CA ASN A 2 2.20 -10.42 6.84
C ASN A 2 0.74 -10.05 7.09
N ILE A 3 0.43 -8.76 7.05
CA ILE A 3 -0.88 -8.20 7.37
C ILE A 3 -1.40 -7.40 6.18
N VAL A 4 -2.68 -7.50 5.87
CA VAL A 4 -3.36 -6.61 4.92
C VAL A 4 -4.32 -5.70 5.70
N VAL A 5 -4.28 -4.40 5.41
CA VAL A 5 -5.17 -3.40 6.03
C VAL A 5 -6.12 -2.84 4.99
N PHE A 6 -7.42 -3.06 5.23
CA PHE A 6 -8.51 -2.54 4.41
C PHE A 6 -9.25 -1.42 5.12
N GLY A 7 -9.84 -0.56 4.35
CA GLY A 7 -10.74 0.49 4.81
C GLY A 7 -10.87 1.60 3.79
N PRO A 8 -11.93 2.41 3.85
CA PRO A 8 -12.12 3.52 2.95
C PRO A 8 -11.03 4.60 3.12
N PRO A 9 -10.86 5.49 2.14
CA PRO A 9 -10.05 6.69 2.33
C PRO A 9 -10.50 7.45 3.59
N GLY A 10 -9.57 7.97 4.39
CA GLY A 10 -9.90 8.65 5.65
C GLY A 10 -10.19 7.74 6.84
N ALA A 11 -10.22 6.41 6.69
CA ALA A 11 -10.44 5.48 7.81
C ALA A 11 -9.30 5.41 8.82
N GLY A 12 -8.14 5.99 8.53
CA GLY A 12 -6.98 5.96 9.42
C GLY A 12 -6.04 4.76 9.18
N LYS A 13 -6.13 4.10 8.03
CA LYS A 13 -5.26 2.95 7.69
C LYS A 13 -3.78 3.23 7.95
N GLY A 14 -3.25 4.31 7.38
CA GLY A 14 -1.84 4.65 7.51
C GLY A 14 -1.43 4.92 8.95
N THR A 15 -2.29 5.56 9.74
CA THR A 15 -2.05 5.82 11.18
C THR A 15 -1.99 4.51 11.96
N GLN A 16 -2.97 3.64 11.77
CA GLN A 16 -3.02 2.34 12.46
C GLN A 16 -1.86 1.43 12.00
N SER A 17 -1.54 1.45 10.72
CA SER A 17 -0.39 0.70 10.18
C SER A 17 0.92 1.12 10.84
N LYS A 18 1.15 2.41 11.07
CA LYS A 18 2.36 2.92 11.76
C LYS A 18 2.48 2.39 13.19
N PHE A 19 1.38 2.34 13.94
CA PHE A 19 1.37 1.75 15.30
C PHE A 19 1.71 0.26 15.27
N ILE A 20 1.09 -0.49 14.36
CA ILE A 20 1.33 -1.93 14.19
C ILE A 20 2.79 -2.19 13.77
N VAL A 21 3.31 -1.42 12.83
CA VAL A 21 4.71 -1.48 12.37
C VAL A 21 5.67 -1.31 13.54
N LYS A 22 5.46 -0.29 14.37
CA LYS A 22 6.32 -0.03 15.53
C LYS A 22 6.22 -1.14 16.58
N LYS A 23 5.00 -1.63 16.85
CA LYS A 23 4.76 -2.64 17.88
C LYS A 23 5.32 -4.01 17.52
N TYR A 24 5.20 -4.41 16.25
CA TYR A 24 5.56 -5.76 15.79
C TYR A 24 6.80 -5.80 14.90
N ASN A 25 7.51 -4.68 14.77
CA ASN A 25 8.72 -4.55 13.95
C ASN A 25 8.48 -5.02 12.50
N LEU A 26 7.42 -4.49 11.87
CA LEU A 26 7.04 -4.77 10.50
C LEU A 26 7.52 -3.66 9.56
N TYR A 27 7.33 -3.85 8.26
CA TYR A 27 7.52 -2.84 7.21
C TYR A 27 6.18 -2.52 6.57
N GLN A 28 5.84 -1.23 6.50
CA GLN A 28 4.64 -0.78 5.81
C GLN A 28 4.92 -0.64 4.31
N LEU A 29 4.13 -1.34 3.51
CA LEU A 29 4.05 -1.15 2.07
C LEU A 29 2.78 -0.37 1.75
N SER A 30 2.90 0.92 1.57
CA SER A 30 1.84 1.78 1.04
C SER A 30 2.09 2.01 -0.44
N THR A 31 1.24 1.43 -1.29
CA THR A 31 1.39 1.57 -2.75
C THR A 31 1.38 3.02 -3.20
N GLY A 32 0.55 3.86 -2.57
CA GLY A 32 0.53 5.29 -2.85
C GLY A 32 1.83 6.01 -2.47
N GLU A 33 2.47 5.64 -1.38
CA GLU A 33 3.77 6.21 -0.97
C GLU A 33 4.90 5.71 -1.88
N LEU A 34 4.89 4.43 -2.24
CA LEU A 34 5.88 3.87 -3.16
C LEU A 34 5.86 4.59 -4.51
N LEU A 35 4.67 4.77 -5.09
CA LEU A 35 4.52 5.48 -6.36
C LEU A 35 4.96 6.96 -6.25
N ARG A 36 4.60 7.65 -5.17
CA ARG A 36 5.06 9.02 -4.94
C ARG A 36 6.57 9.12 -4.79
N ASN A 37 7.21 8.17 -4.13
CA ASN A 37 8.67 8.13 -3.99
C ASN A 37 9.37 7.92 -5.34
N GLU A 38 8.83 7.07 -6.21
CA GLU A 38 9.34 6.91 -7.57
C GLU A 38 9.28 8.25 -8.36
N ILE A 39 8.17 9.00 -8.21
CA ILE A 39 7.99 10.32 -8.84
C ILE A 39 8.99 11.34 -8.28
N ILE A 40 9.12 11.42 -6.96
CA ILE A 40 10.04 12.38 -6.29
C ILE A 40 11.49 12.11 -6.70
N ASN A 41 11.87 10.84 -6.76
CA ASN A 41 13.22 10.42 -7.14
C ASN A 41 13.47 10.47 -8.66
N LYS A 42 12.46 10.88 -9.45
CA LYS A 42 12.53 10.99 -10.91
C LYS A 42 13.08 9.72 -11.60
N THR A 43 12.72 8.56 -11.08
CA THR A 43 13.08 7.28 -11.72
C THR A 43 12.35 7.14 -13.06
N ALA A 44 12.81 6.24 -13.94
CA ALA A 44 12.09 5.97 -15.19
C ALA A 44 10.64 5.58 -14.94
N LEU A 45 10.38 4.74 -13.92
CA LEU A 45 9.04 4.39 -13.47
C LEU A 45 8.29 5.61 -12.91
N GLY A 46 8.97 6.47 -12.17
CA GLY A 46 8.38 7.70 -11.61
C GLY A 46 7.91 8.67 -12.68
N LEU A 47 8.64 8.82 -13.77
CA LEU A 47 8.25 9.65 -14.92
C LEU A 47 7.00 9.08 -15.62
N GLU A 48 6.96 7.76 -15.84
CA GLU A 48 5.80 7.06 -16.41
C GLU A 48 4.56 7.22 -15.51
N VAL A 49 4.70 6.93 -14.23
CA VAL A 49 3.62 7.03 -13.24
C VAL A 49 3.11 8.46 -13.09
N SER A 50 4.00 9.45 -13.10
CA SER A 50 3.63 10.88 -13.04
C SER A 50 2.76 11.27 -14.24
N SER A 51 3.14 10.85 -15.44
CA SER A 51 2.35 11.10 -16.65
C SER A 51 0.94 10.49 -16.56
N ILE A 52 0.84 9.24 -16.11
CA ILE A 52 -0.44 8.54 -15.93
C ILE A 52 -1.32 9.24 -14.89
N MET A 53 -0.75 9.59 -13.74
CA MET A 53 -1.50 10.23 -12.65
C MET A 53 -1.92 11.66 -12.99
N ASN A 54 -1.09 12.43 -13.69
CA ASN A 54 -1.40 13.78 -14.13
C ASN A 54 -2.53 13.82 -15.19
N SER A 55 -2.67 12.76 -15.98
CA SER A 55 -3.80 12.59 -16.92
C SER A 55 -5.08 12.07 -16.26
N GLY A 56 -5.08 11.88 -14.92
CA GLY A 56 -6.22 11.38 -14.17
C GLY A 56 -6.47 9.87 -14.30
N ASN A 57 -5.54 9.15 -14.90
CA ASN A 57 -5.63 7.70 -15.08
C ASN A 57 -5.12 6.95 -13.86
N LEU A 58 -5.59 5.70 -13.71
CA LEU A 58 -5.09 4.78 -12.68
C LEU A 58 -3.81 4.10 -13.17
N VAL A 59 -2.87 3.95 -12.26
CA VAL A 59 -1.64 3.18 -12.51
C VAL A 59 -2.02 1.71 -12.70
N SER A 60 -1.45 1.06 -13.71
CA SER A 60 -1.78 -0.32 -14.05
C SER A 60 -1.45 -1.31 -12.93
N ASP A 61 -2.23 -2.38 -12.83
CA ASP A 61 -2.00 -3.45 -11.84
C ASP A 61 -0.63 -4.09 -12.01
N LYS A 62 -0.08 -4.11 -13.23
CA LYS A 62 1.26 -4.63 -13.53
C LYS A 62 2.34 -3.81 -12.82
N ILE A 63 2.32 -2.49 -12.96
CA ILE A 63 3.29 -1.59 -12.31
C ILE A 63 3.25 -1.77 -10.79
N VAL A 64 2.05 -1.82 -10.22
CA VAL A 64 1.87 -2.02 -8.78
C VAL A 64 2.39 -3.40 -8.36
N SER A 65 2.10 -4.44 -9.15
CA SER A 65 2.57 -5.80 -8.90
C SER A 65 4.10 -5.89 -8.89
N ASP A 66 4.75 -5.29 -9.87
CA ASP A 66 6.22 -5.29 -10.00
C ASP A 66 6.88 -4.59 -8.79
N LEU A 67 6.27 -3.51 -8.29
CA LEU A 67 6.71 -2.85 -7.06
C LEU A 67 6.55 -3.77 -5.84
N ILE A 68 5.42 -4.44 -5.70
CA ILE A 68 5.16 -5.37 -4.59
C ILE A 68 6.13 -6.56 -4.63
N GLU A 69 6.42 -7.10 -5.81
CA GLU A 69 7.35 -8.21 -5.98
C GLU A 69 8.75 -7.89 -5.46
N LYS A 70 9.26 -6.68 -5.68
CA LYS A 70 10.56 -6.23 -5.15
C LYS A 70 10.66 -6.37 -3.63
N PHE A 71 9.57 -6.15 -2.91
CA PHE A 71 9.55 -6.26 -1.45
C PHE A 71 9.27 -7.69 -0.98
N THR A 72 8.37 -8.40 -1.62
CA THR A 72 8.00 -9.77 -1.23
C THR A 72 9.12 -10.78 -1.50
N SER A 73 9.97 -10.52 -2.51
CA SER A 73 11.13 -11.35 -2.84
C SER A 73 12.39 -11.02 -2.02
N ASN A 74 12.39 -9.90 -1.29
CA ASN A 74 13.55 -9.49 -0.51
C ASN A 74 13.50 -10.08 0.91
N ASN A 75 14.51 -10.86 1.25
CA ASN A 75 14.61 -11.54 2.55
C ASN A 75 14.55 -10.58 3.76
N LYS A 76 14.99 -9.32 3.61
CA LYS A 76 14.91 -8.29 4.65
C LYS A 76 13.48 -8.06 5.13
N TYR A 77 12.50 -8.21 4.24
CA TYR A 77 11.09 -7.96 4.51
C TYR A 77 10.27 -9.24 4.69
N SER A 78 10.90 -10.40 4.54
CA SER A 78 10.21 -11.70 4.58
C SER A 78 9.40 -11.87 5.87
N ASN A 79 8.13 -12.21 5.71
CA ASN A 79 7.16 -12.37 6.81
C ASN A 79 7.08 -11.17 7.77
N ARG A 80 7.33 -9.94 7.26
CA ARG A 80 7.34 -8.73 8.07
C ARG A 80 6.64 -7.55 7.39
N LEU A 81 5.64 -7.81 6.53
CA LEU A 81 5.00 -6.80 5.71
C LEU A 81 3.59 -6.47 6.20
N ILE A 82 3.26 -5.18 6.17
CA ILE A 82 1.89 -4.70 6.29
C ILE A 82 1.52 -3.97 4.99
N PHE A 83 0.53 -4.50 4.29
CA PHE A 83 0.06 -3.95 3.01
C PHE A 83 -1.02 -2.92 3.27
N ASP A 84 -0.75 -1.66 2.95
CA ASP A 84 -1.68 -0.54 3.08
C ASP A 84 -2.06 -0.02 1.68
N GLY A 85 -3.33 -0.15 1.34
CA GLY A 85 -3.84 0.23 0.03
C GLY A 85 -3.59 -0.78 -1.09
N TYR A 86 -3.21 -2.00 -0.76
CA TYR A 86 -3.07 -3.14 -1.66
C TYR A 86 -3.41 -4.44 -0.91
N PRO A 87 -4.13 -5.40 -1.52
CA PRO A 87 -4.77 -5.34 -2.84
C PRO A 87 -6.05 -4.48 -2.84
N ARG A 88 -6.47 -3.98 -4.03
CA ARG A 88 -7.69 -3.17 -4.20
C ARG A 88 -8.78 -3.90 -4.99
N ASN A 89 -8.42 -4.95 -5.69
CA ASN A 89 -9.33 -5.78 -6.47
C ASN A 89 -8.94 -7.27 -6.36
N LYS A 90 -9.78 -8.14 -6.94
CA LYS A 90 -9.57 -9.58 -6.89
C LYS A 90 -8.28 -10.01 -7.58
N SER A 91 -7.98 -9.45 -8.76
CA SER A 91 -6.78 -9.76 -9.53
C SER A 91 -5.51 -9.45 -8.72
N GLN A 92 -5.47 -8.30 -8.07
CA GLN A 92 -4.36 -7.92 -7.19
C GLN A 92 -4.24 -8.86 -5.97
N ALA A 93 -5.38 -9.33 -5.41
CA ALA A 93 -5.36 -10.26 -4.29
C ALA A 93 -4.82 -11.64 -4.68
N GLU A 94 -5.21 -12.14 -5.84
CA GLU A 94 -4.71 -13.40 -6.40
C GLU A 94 -3.20 -13.30 -6.69
N ASN A 95 -2.77 -12.19 -7.30
CA ASN A 95 -1.36 -11.93 -7.55
C ASN A 95 -0.53 -11.82 -6.27
N LEU A 96 -1.00 -11.09 -5.25
CA LEU A 96 -0.32 -11.01 -3.96
C LEU A 96 -0.15 -12.40 -3.33
N ASN A 97 -1.20 -13.23 -3.37
CA ASN A 97 -1.14 -14.59 -2.86
C ASN A 97 -0.11 -15.45 -3.63
N PHE A 98 -0.05 -15.29 -4.96
CA PHE A 98 0.95 -15.95 -5.80
C PHE A 98 2.37 -15.52 -5.44
N LEU A 99 2.64 -14.21 -5.35
CA LEU A 99 3.96 -13.65 -5.01
C LEU A 99 4.43 -14.11 -3.62
N LEU A 100 3.54 -14.10 -2.64
CA LEU A 100 3.87 -14.57 -1.29
C LEU A 100 4.17 -16.06 -1.27
N LYS A 101 3.35 -16.89 -1.93
CA LYS A 101 3.58 -18.34 -2.02
C LYS A 101 4.91 -18.67 -2.70
N LYS A 102 5.25 -17.97 -3.80
CA LYS A 102 6.53 -18.10 -4.50
C LYS A 102 7.73 -17.91 -3.56
N ASN A 103 7.57 -17.09 -2.52
CA ASN A 103 8.60 -16.78 -1.54
C ASN A 103 8.38 -17.47 -0.18
N ASN A 104 7.61 -18.56 -0.13
CA ASN A 104 7.29 -19.31 1.09
C ASN A 104 6.65 -18.43 2.20
N GLN A 105 5.84 -17.48 1.80
CA GLN A 105 5.14 -16.56 2.68
C GLN A 105 3.61 -16.69 2.52
N LYS A 106 2.88 -16.13 3.48
CA LYS A 106 1.42 -16.08 3.43
C LYS A 106 0.88 -14.83 4.12
N ILE A 107 -0.37 -14.48 3.86
CA ILE A 107 -1.10 -13.50 4.66
C ILE A 107 -1.53 -14.17 5.97
N ASN A 108 -1.17 -13.57 7.08
CA ASN A 108 -1.50 -14.08 8.42
C ASN A 108 -2.74 -13.40 9.00
N LEU A 109 -3.00 -12.14 8.62
CA LEU A 109 -4.09 -11.36 9.18
C LEU A 109 -4.60 -10.36 8.16
N VAL A 110 -5.91 -10.19 8.13
CA VAL A 110 -6.59 -9.13 7.38
C VAL A 110 -7.35 -8.26 8.36
N LEU A 111 -7.03 -6.96 8.39
CA LEU A 111 -7.67 -5.97 9.25
C LEU A 111 -8.56 -5.07 8.39
N LYS A 112 -9.85 -5.03 8.72
CA LYS A 112 -10.80 -4.10 8.10
C LYS A 112 -11.11 -2.97 9.08
N LEU A 113 -10.80 -1.74 8.68
CA LEU A 113 -11.18 -0.55 9.44
C LEU A 113 -12.58 -0.09 8.99
N SER A 114 -13.53 -0.08 9.89
CA SER A 114 -14.88 0.44 9.67
C SER A 114 -15.03 1.77 10.39
N VAL A 115 -15.44 2.81 9.67
CA VAL A 115 -15.63 4.16 10.19
C VAL A 115 -16.91 4.72 9.59
N SER A 116 -17.67 5.51 10.37
CA SER A 116 -18.90 6.16 9.89
C SER A 116 -18.61 7.16 8.76
N LEU A 117 -19.57 7.32 7.85
CA LEU A 117 -19.44 8.24 6.72
C LEU A 117 -19.19 9.69 7.16
N ASP A 118 -19.78 10.12 8.28
CA ASP A 118 -19.61 11.49 8.80
C ASP A 118 -18.17 11.74 9.24
N VAL A 119 -17.55 10.77 9.91
CA VAL A 119 -16.14 10.85 10.31
C VAL A 119 -15.23 10.83 9.09
N ILE A 120 -15.53 10.01 8.07
CA ILE A 120 -14.79 9.95 6.81
C ILE A 120 -14.85 11.29 6.09
N LYS A 121 -16.04 11.90 5.94
CA LYS A 121 -16.21 13.21 5.32
C LYS A 121 -15.35 14.27 6.01
N LYS A 122 -15.42 14.39 7.34
CA LYS A 122 -14.63 15.35 8.11
C LYS A 122 -13.11 15.15 7.92
N ARG A 123 -12.65 13.91 7.87
CA ARG A 123 -11.22 13.58 7.69
C ARG A 123 -10.72 13.84 6.28
N ILE A 124 -11.54 13.60 5.25
CA ILE A 124 -11.16 13.84 3.85
C ILE A 124 -11.09 15.34 3.59
N THR A 125 -12.08 16.11 4.03
CA THR A 125 -12.13 17.57 3.83
C THR A 125 -11.05 18.30 4.63
N GLY A 126 -10.65 17.77 5.78
CA GLY A 126 -9.59 18.31 6.62
C GLY A 126 -8.18 17.79 6.32
N ARG A 127 -8.02 16.97 5.26
CA ARG A 127 -6.71 16.37 4.92
C ARG A 127 -5.78 17.43 4.34
N SER A 128 -4.76 17.77 5.09
CA SER A 128 -3.62 18.57 4.61
C SER A 128 -2.40 17.66 4.40
N VAL A 129 -1.64 17.93 3.35
CA VAL A 129 -0.33 17.30 3.10
C VAL A 129 0.71 18.33 3.48
N CYS A 130 1.57 17.98 4.44
CA CYS A 130 2.71 18.82 4.77
C CYS A 130 3.70 18.78 3.58
N SER A 131 3.83 19.88 2.86
CA SER A 131 4.84 20.09 1.84
C SER A 131 6.08 20.69 2.52
N ILE A 132 6.92 19.85 3.05
CA ILE A 132 8.29 20.24 3.43
C ILE A 132 9.24 19.52 2.51
#